data_b4fbb464a93896389fedbe1c1fcbc9f4
#
_entry.id   b4fbb464a93896389fedbe1c1fcbc9f4
#
_cell.length_a   1.000
_cell.length_b   1.000
_cell.length_c   1.000
_cell.angle_alpha   90.00
_cell.angle_beta   90.00
_cell.angle_gamma   90.00
#
_symmetry.space_group_name_H-M   'P 1'
#
loop_
_entity.id
_entity.type
_entity.pdbx_description
1 polymer ?
#
loop_
_entity_poly.entity_id
_entity_poly.type
_entity_poly.pdbx_seq_one_letter_code
_entity_poly.pdbx_strand_id
1 'polypeptide(L)'
;MKAANHRATSRPPASHALADRHKRRAHPVASDAGHDRGAHAREALVAHATRIFAAKGFAAASTREICLAAGVNVAAIHYYFGDKEGLYRAVLTAPIERIALQFDGFDDPSLPFDDAIRRVLRPFVAMALDGDADARHVQRLHVREALEPSAVFRDVVDRIIVPLHNALAALLARHCGLPMADEGIHQLAFAVTAMANDYCVSREFIRLLAPQVVKHPDAADCIVDRLAGYATALVAHEIAGRERGAAVTLRSASALRGDRAHTQGPNARNSTS
;
A
#
# COMPACT_ATOMS: atom_id res chain seq x y z
N MET A 1 66.32 -16.34 -62.46
CA MET A 1 67.55 -15.71 -61.97
C MET A 1 67.56 -15.83 -60.47
N LYS A 2 68.43 -16.70 -59.95
CA LYS A 2 69.51 -16.47 -58.99
C LYS A 2 69.00 -15.87 -57.68
N ALA A 3 69.17 -16.45 -56.57
CA ALA A 3 70.14 -17.27 -55.85
C ALA A 3 70.06 -16.80 -54.40
N ALA A 4 69.95 -17.63 -53.51
CA ALA A 4 70.87 -18.42 -52.71
C ALA A 4 70.98 -17.85 -51.27
N ASN A 5 70.76 -18.75 -50.34
CA ASN A 5 71.75 -19.30 -49.33
C ASN A 5 71.98 -18.40 -48.09
N HIS A 6 71.92 -18.89 -46.86
CA HIS A 6 72.68 -19.83 -46.08
C HIS A 6 72.12 -19.93 -44.65
N ARG A 7 71.81 -21.12 -44.16
CA ARG A 7 72.50 -21.93 -43.15
C ARG A 7 73.04 -21.25 -41.89
N ALA A 8 72.52 -21.65 -40.76
CA ALA A 8 73.22 -22.57 -39.81
C ALA A 8 72.48 -22.62 -38.50
N THR A 9 72.04 -23.78 -38.11
CA THR A 9 72.44 -24.72 -37.05
C THR A 9 72.71 -24.11 -35.68
N SER A 10 71.97 -24.54 -34.68
CA SER A 10 72.47 -25.30 -33.49
C SER A 10 71.31 -25.56 -32.50
N ARG A 11 71.23 -26.84 -32.13
CA ARG A 11 70.60 -27.46 -31.00
C ARG A 11 71.71 -27.91 -30.03
N PRO A 12 71.46 -28.35 -28.76
CA PRO A 12 70.44 -28.11 -27.70
C PRO A 12 71.18 -27.72 -26.38
N PRO A 13 70.67 -27.87 -25.17
CA PRO A 13 70.12 -29.09 -24.56
C PRO A 13 68.93 -28.91 -23.63
N ALA A 14 68.35 -30.04 -23.27
CA ALA A 14 67.29 -30.27 -22.32
C ALA A 14 67.67 -29.98 -20.87
N SER A 15 66.72 -29.51 -20.06
CA SER A 15 66.67 -29.87 -18.65
C SER A 15 65.28 -29.78 -18.07
N HIS A 16 64.93 -30.77 -17.30
CA HIS A 16 63.76 -31.07 -16.52
C HIS A 16 63.23 -29.87 -15.70
N ALA A 17 61.90 -29.67 -15.66
CA ALA A 17 61.24 -29.32 -14.44
C ALA A 17 59.74 -29.66 -14.55
N LEU A 18 59.32 -30.66 -13.86
CA LEU A 18 58.16 -30.92 -13.02
C LEU A 18 56.86 -30.16 -13.36
N ALA A 19 55.94 -30.96 -13.84
CA ALA A 19 54.53 -30.65 -13.90
C ALA A 19 53.96 -30.40 -12.50
N ASP A 20 53.54 -29.19 -12.23
CA ASP A 20 52.61 -28.92 -11.09
C ASP A 20 51.20 -28.68 -11.62
N ARG A 21 50.43 -29.77 -11.58
CA ARG A 21 48.98 -29.78 -11.83
C ARG A 21 48.29 -29.19 -10.64
N HIS A 22 48.14 -27.87 -10.53
CA HIS A 22 47.13 -27.26 -9.70
C HIS A 22 45.77 -27.41 -10.41
N LYS A 23 45.10 -28.52 -10.11
CA LYS A 23 43.63 -28.63 -10.21
C LYS A 23 43.03 -27.55 -9.34
N ARG A 24 42.72 -26.40 -9.91
CA ARG A 24 41.72 -25.50 -9.33
C ARG A 24 40.38 -26.26 -9.32
N ARG A 25 40.07 -26.81 -8.13
CA ARG A 25 38.70 -27.25 -7.83
C ARG A 25 37.84 -26.00 -7.96
N ALA A 26 37.00 -25.95 -8.99
CA ALA A 26 35.84 -25.07 -9.01
C ALA A 26 35.01 -25.47 -7.79
N HIS A 27 34.93 -24.61 -6.80
CA HIS A 27 33.91 -24.71 -5.76
C HIS A 27 32.55 -24.49 -6.47
N PRO A 28 31.62 -25.42 -6.35
CA PRO A 28 30.25 -25.16 -6.83
C PRO A 28 29.71 -23.99 -6.02
N VAL A 29 29.08 -23.06 -6.70
CA VAL A 29 28.34 -21.91 -6.17
C VAL A 29 27.23 -22.47 -5.27
N ALA A 30 27.48 -22.59 -3.98
CA ALA A 30 26.55 -23.11 -2.97
C ALA A 30 25.67 -22.00 -2.38
N SER A 31 25.55 -20.83 -3.04
CA SER A 31 24.84 -19.66 -2.52
C SER A 31 23.37 -19.56 -2.95
N ASP A 32 22.96 -20.13 -4.09
CA ASP A 32 21.60 -19.94 -4.62
C ASP A 32 20.59 -20.87 -3.94
N ALA A 33 20.90 -22.14 -3.80
CA ALA A 33 20.01 -23.13 -3.17
C ALA A 33 19.80 -22.93 -1.65
N GLY A 34 20.70 -22.21 -0.99
CA GLY A 34 20.58 -21.86 0.44
C GLY A 34 19.67 -20.65 0.65
N HIS A 35 19.73 -19.67 -0.24
CA HIS A 35 18.88 -18.47 -0.23
C HIS A 35 17.43 -18.82 -0.53
N ASP A 36 17.21 -19.68 -1.53
CA ASP A 36 15.87 -20.13 -1.94
C ASP A 36 15.17 -20.91 -0.82
N ARG A 37 15.86 -21.83 -0.15
CA ARG A 37 15.32 -22.56 1.02
C ARG A 37 15.01 -21.64 2.20
N GLY A 38 15.80 -20.60 2.42
CA GLY A 38 15.56 -19.59 3.46
C GLY A 38 14.31 -18.76 3.19
N ALA A 39 14.13 -18.31 1.94
CA ALA A 39 12.97 -17.57 1.50
C ALA A 39 11.69 -18.39 1.65
N HIS A 40 11.68 -19.65 1.19
CA HIS A 40 10.54 -20.57 1.36
C HIS A 40 10.20 -20.84 2.83
N ALA A 41 11.18 -20.99 3.71
CA ALA A 41 10.93 -21.19 5.13
C ALA A 41 10.28 -19.97 5.78
N ARG A 42 10.72 -18.77 5.40
CA ARG A 42 10.14 -17.50 5.87
C ARG A 42 8.70 -17.32 5.39
N GLU A 43 8.43 -17.59 4.12
CA GLU A 43 7.09 -17.52 3.52
C GLU A 43 6.14 -18.54 4.17
N ALA A 44 6.58 -19.78 4.36
CA ALA A 44 5.79 -20.81 5.04
C ALA A 44 5.43 -20.39 6.48
N LEU A 45 6.38 -19.80 7.22
CA LEU A 45 6.11 -19.28 8.56
C LEU A 45 5.03 -18.18 8.52
N VAL A 46 5.11 -17.23 7.63
CA VAL A 46 4.09 -16.15 7.49
C VAL A 46 2.73 -16.75 7.14
N ALA A 47 2.64 -17.65 6.17
CA ALA A 47 1.38 -18.26 5.75
C ALA A 47 0.71 -19.06 6.88
N HIS A 48 1.45 -19.92 7.59
CA HIS A 48 0.90 -20.68 8.71
C HIS A 48 0.60 -19.80 9.92
N ALA A 49 1.42 -18.79 10.22
CA ALA A 49 1.16 -17.81 11.27
C ALA A 49 -0.13 -17.03 11.01
N THR A 50 -0.36 -16.60 9.75
CA THR A 50 -1.58 -15.90 9.34
C THR A 50 -2.83 -16.70 9.71
N ARG A 51 -2.86 -17.99 9.37
CA ARG A 51 -3.99 -18.87 9.69
C ARG A 51 -4.19 -19.07 11.20
N ILE A 52 -3.10 -19.30 11.92
CA ILE A 52 -3.15 -19.57 13.38
C ILE A 52 -3.54 -18.30 14.14
N PHE A 53 -2.95 -17.14 13.79
CA PHE A 53 -3.34 -15.87 14.41
C PHE A 53 -4.77 -15.47 14.08
N ALA A 54 -5.24 -15.69 12.85
CA ALA A 54 -6.62 -15.44 12.46
C ALA A 54 -7.62 -16.30 13.24
N ALA A 55 -7.26 -17.55 13.52
CA ALA A 55 -8.12 -18.47 14.27
C ALA A 55 -8.13 -18.20 15.79
N LYS A 56 -6.96 -17.98 16.39
CA LYS A 56 -6.77 -17.95 17.86
C LYS A 56 -6.52 -16.55 18.43
N GLY A 57 -6.14 -15.59 17.58
CA GLY A 57 -5.60 -14.28 17.99
C GLY A 57 -4.14 -14.35 18.41
N PHE A 58 -3.54 -13.18 18.60
CA PHE A 58 -2.13 -13.06 18.97
C PHE A 58 -1.81 -13.76 20.30
N ALA A 59 -2.58 -13.51 21.36
CA ALA A 59 -2.28 -14.00 22.69
C ALA A 59 -2.23 -15.53 22.78
N ALA A 60 -3.24 -16.22 22.23
CA ALA A 60 -3.39 -17.68 22.34
C ALA A 60 -2.58 -18.48 21.31
N ALA A 61 -2.06 -17.86 20.24
CA ALA A 61 -1.21 -18.54 19.26
C ALA A 61 0.16 -18.90 19.84
N SER A 62 0.67 -20.10 19.52
CA SER A 62 1.97 -20.58 19.99
C SER A 62 2.99 -20.58 18.84
N THR A 63 4.20 -20.04 19.09
CA THR A 63 5.31 -20.10 18.13
C THR A 63 5.69 -21.54 17.78
N ARG A 64 5.60 -22.45 18.76
CA ARG A 64 5.86 -23.88 18.54
C ARG A 64 4.84 -24.51 17.58
N GLU A 65 3.57 -24.16 17.72
CA GLU A 65 2.50 -24.62 16.82
C GLU A 65 2.72 -24.09 15.38
N ILE A 66 3.07 -22.81 15.27
CA ILE A 66 3.36 -22.19 13.96
C ILE A 66 4.53 -22.87 13.28
N CYS A 67 5.63 -23.11 13.99
CA CYS A 67 6.80 -23.78 13.44
C CYS A 67 6.51 -25.22 13.03
N LEU A 68 5.74 -25.95 13.85
CA LEU A 68 5.33 -27.32 13.54
C LEU A 68 4.48 -27.34 12.26
N ALA A 69 3.53 -26.42 12.13
CA ALA A 69 2.70 -26.33 10.93
C ALA A 69 3.50 -25.93 9.69
N ALA A 70 4.51 -25.09 9.82
CA ALA A 70 5.40 -24.65 8.74
C ALA A 70 6.51 -25.68 8.41
N GLY A 71 6.65 -26.73 9.19
CA GLY A 71 7.72 -27.75 8.99
C GLY A 71 9.13 -27.24 9.28
N VAL A 72 9.27 -26.24 10.16
CA VAL A 72 10.56 -25.62 10.50
C VAL A 72 10.88 -25.70 11.98
N ASN A 73 12.16 -25.48 12.34
CA ASN A 73 12.58 -25.42 13.73
C ASN A 73 12.11 -24.11 14.39
N VAL A 74 11.84 -24.14 15.71
CA VAL A 74 11.44 -22.95 16.50
C VAL A 74 12.47 -21.82 16.42
N ALA A 75 13.74 -22.13 16.29
CA ALA A 75 14.79 -21.14 16.08
C ALA A 75 14.62 -20.29 14.79
N ALA A 76 13.84 -20.77 13.81
CA ALA A 76 13.58 -20.03 12.58
C ALA A 76 12.78 -18.75 12.82
N ILE A 77 11.83 -18.74 13.78
CA ILE A 77 11.11 -17.50 14.14
C ILE A 77 12.09 -16.47 14.67
N HIS A 78 12.98 -16.90 15.58
CA HIS A 78 13.97 -15.99 16.14
C HIS A 78 14.93 -15.45 15.06
N TYR A 79 15.34 -16.30 14.13
CA TYR A 79 16.24 -15.94 13.04
C TYR A 79 15.62 -14.96 12.05
N TYR A 80 14.36 -15.19 11.61
CA TYR A 80 13.72 -14.38 10.55
C TYR A 80 12.95 -13.18 11.08
N PHE A 81 12.43 -13.25 12.30
CA PHE A 81 11.48 -12.27 12.83
C PHE A 81 11.85 -11.72 14.21
N GLY A 82 12.89 -12.26 14.86
CA GLY A 82 13.30 -11.91 16.21
C GLY A 82 12.44 -12.61 17.28
N ASP A 83 11.14 -12.43 17.24
CA ASP A 83 10.20 -12.99 18.20
C ASP A 83 8.78 -13.18 17.60
N LYS A 84 7.82 -13.49 18.46
CA LYS A 84 6.40 -13.65 18.08
C LYS A 84 5.77 -12.34 17.59
N GLU A 85 6.15 -11.20 18.17
CA GLU A 85 5.66 -9.88 17.75
C GLU A 85 6.19 -9.51 16.37
N GLY A 86 7.47 -9.76 16.11
CA GLY A 86 8.06 -9.56 14.79
C GLY A 86 7.42 -10.42 13.71
N LEU A 87 7.09 -11.69 14.02
CA LEU A 87 6.32 -12.54 13.11
C LEU A 87 4.90 -12.00 12.92
N TYR A 88 4.22 -11.56 13.99
CA TYR A 88 2.88 -10.98 13.90
C TYR A 88 2.87 -9.69 13.07
N ARG A 89 3.87 -8.83 13.28
CA ARG A 89 4.09 -7.63 12.46
C ARG A 89 4.23 -7.99 10.98
N ALA A 90 5.04 -8.98 10.64
CA ALA A 90 5.22 -9.43 9.26
C ALA A 90 3.90 -9.93 8.65
N VAL A 91 3.08 -10.65 9.42
CA VAL A 91 1.75 -11.13 9.01
C VAL A 91 0.79 -9.97 8.72
N LEU A 92 0.78 -8.93 9.56
CA LEU A 92 -0.08 -7.76 9.37
C LEU A 92 0.41 -6.84 8.25
N THR A 93 1.73 -6.71 8.11
CA THR A 93 2.35 -5.76 7.17
C THR A 93 2.36 -6.26 5.73
N ALA A 94 2.71 -7.53 5.50
CA ALA A 94 2.92 -8.06 4.15
C ALA A 94 1.72 -7.89 3.19
N PRO A 95 0.45 -8.07 3.61
CA PRO A 95 -0.69 -7.82 2.74
C PRO A 95 -0.87 -6.34 2.40
N ILE A 96 -0.64 -5.46 3.39
CA ILE A 96 -0.79 -4.00 3.21
C ILE A 96 0.33 -3.48 2.30
N GLU A 97 1.57 -3.93 2.48
CA GLU A 97 2.69 -3.58 1.59
C GLU A 97 2.44 -4.03 0.15
N ARG A 98 1.88 -5.22 -0.04
CA ARG A 98 1.51 -5.72 -1.37
C ARG A 98 0.45 -4.84 -2.05
N ILE A 99 -0.53 -4.36 -1.29
CA ILE A 99 -1.52 -3.40 -1.75
C ILE A 99 -0.84 -2.05 -2.02
N ALA A 100 0.01 -1.57 -1.11
CA ALA A 100 0.72 -0.31 -1.24
C ALA A 100 1.58 -0.23 -2.51
N LEU A 101 2.23 -1.33 -2.90
CA LEU A 101 2.97 -1.41 -4.16
C LEU A 101 2.09 -1.28 -5.41
N GLN A 102 0.79 -1.56 -5.31
CA GLN A 102 -0.17 -1.41 -6.42
C GLN A 102 -0.70 0.03 -6.54
N PHE A 103 -0.46 0.87 -5.53
CA PHE A 103 -0.81 2.29 -5.56
C PHE A 103 0.24 3.16 -6.24
N ASP A 104 1.30 2.58 -6.81
CA ASP A 104 2.38 3.34 -7.41
C ASP A 104 1.85 4.32 -8.48
N GLY A 105 2.24 5.59 -8.34
CA GLY A 105 1.92 6.65 -9.28
C GLY A 105 0.46 7.12 -9.31
N PHE A 106 -0.41 6.76 -8.33
CA PHE A 106 -1.77 7.31 -8.30
C PHE A 106 -1.81 8.81 -7.98
N ASP A 107 -0.80 9.31 -7.30
CA ASP A 107 -0.65 10.72 -6.90
C ASP A 107 0.11 11.58 -7.93
N ASP A 108 0.49 11.01 -9.07
CA ASP A 108 1.11 11.74 -10.18
C ASP A 108 0.19 12.89 -10.64
N PRO A 109 0.66 14.15 -10.59
CA PRO A 109 -0.13 15.31 -11.00
C PRO A 109 -0.58 15.29 -12.47
N SER A 110 0.10 14.55 -13.34
CA SER A 110 -0.24 14.41 -14.74
C SER A 110 -1.35 13.40 -15.03
N LEU A 111 -1.65 12.53 -14.03
CA LEU A 111 -2.66 11.50 -14.18
C LEU A 111 -4.07 12.12 -14.08
N PRO A 112 -5.00 11.82 -15.01
CA PRO A 112 -6.39 12.19 -14.86
C PRO A 112 -6.98 11.70 -13.54
N PHE A 113 -7.80 12.52 -12.89
CA PHE A 113 -8.37 12.20 -11.57
C PHE A 113 -9.08 10.84 -11.52
N ASP A 114 -9.86 10.55 -12.53
CA ASP A 114 -10.61 9.30 -12.66
C ASP A 114 -9.70 8.07 -12.70
N ASP A 115 -8.56 8.19 -13.40
CA ASP A 115 -7.55 7.13 -13.47
C ASP A 115 -6.79 6.98 -12.14
N ALA A 116 -6.51 8.10 -11.47
CA ALA A 116 -5.92 8.10 -10.13
C ALA A 116 -6.83 7.36 -9.13
N ILE A 117 -8.12 7.67 -9.13
CA ILE A 117 -9.11 7.03 -8.25
C ILE A 117 -9.26 5.54 -8.58
N ARG A 118 -9.29 5.14 -9.85
CA ARG A 118 -9.30 3.73 -10.25
C ARG A 118 -8.07 2.98 -9.72
N ARG A 119 -6.89 3.58 -9.77
CA ARG A 119 -5.66 2.99 -9.19
C ARG A 119 -5.78 2.79 -7.69
N VAL A 120 -6.37 3.74 -6.97
CA VAL A 120 -6.61 3.61 -5.52
C VAL A 120 -7.63 2.50 -5.20
N LEU A 121 -8.70 2.37 -5.97
CA LEU A 121 -9.79 1.44 -5.66
C LEU A 121 -9.50 0.00 -6.09
N ARG A 122 -8.78 -0.19 -7.21
CA ARG A 122 -8.53 -1.50 -7.83
C ARG A 122 -7.92 -2.54 -6.88
N PRO A 123 -6.88 -2.26 -6.07
CA PRO A 123 -6.28 -3.25 -5.18
C PRO A 123 -7.25 -3.80 -4.14
N PHE A 124 -8.13 -2.95 -3.60
CA PHE A 124 -9.16 -3.38 -2.64
C PHE A 124 -10.18 -4.32 -3.30
N VAL A 125 -10.67 -3.94 -4.48
CA VAL A 125 -11.67 -4.73 -5.21
C VAL A 125 -11.06 -6.06 -5.67
N ALA A 126 -9.83 -6.08 -6.18
CA ALA A 126 -9.12 -7.30 -6.55
C ALA A 126 -9.00 -8.24 -5.35
N MET A 127 -8.51 -7.75 -4.20
CA MET A 127 -8.40 -8.53 -2.97
C MET A 127 -9.77 -9.10 -2.52
N ALA A 128 -10.84 -8.34 -2.70
CA ALA A 128 -12.19 -8.78 -2.35
C ALA A 128 -12.68 -9.93 -3.26
N LEU A 129 -12.31 -9.95 -4.53
CA LEU A 129 -12.79 -10.90 -5.52
C LEU A 129 -11.92 -12.16 -5.62
N ASP A 130 -10.61 -12.05 -5.38
CA ASP A 130 -9.61 -13.11 -5.59
C ASP A 130 -9.81 -14.40 -4.77
N GLY A 131 -10.80 -14.48 -3.93
CA GLY A 131 -11.33 -15.75 -3.40
C GLY A 131 -10.39 -16.64 -2.61
N ASP A 132 -9.14 -16.28 -2.45
CA ASP A 132 -8.13 -17.06 -1.76
C ASP A 132 -8.50 -17.25 -0.26
N ALA A 133 -8.32 -18.47 0.23
CA ALA A 133 -8.53 -18.79 1.64
C ALA A 133 -7.61 -17.98 2.56
N ASP A 134 -6.39 -17.71 2.10
CA ASP A 134 -5.42 -16.95 2.86
C ASP A 134 -5.80 -15.46 2.93
N ALA A 135 -6.38 -14.89 1.88
CA ALA A 135 -6.95 -13.54 1.90
C ALA A 135 -8.04 -13.37 2.97
N ARG A 136 -8.87 -14.39 3.20
CA ARG A 136 -9.88 -14.37 4.27
C ARG A 136 -9.27 -14.38 5.67
N HIS A 137 -8.16 -15.05 5.88
CA HIS A 137 -7.45 -15.05 7.16
C HIS A 137 -6.82 -13.68 7.43
N VAL A 138 -6.19 -13.10 6.43
CA VAL A 138 -5.65 -11.72 6.49
C VAL A 138 -6.74 -10.72 6.85
N GLN A 139 -7.87 -10.77 6.15
CA GLN A 139 -9.00 -9.90 6.41
C GLN A 139 -9.54 -10.03 7.83
N ARG A 140 -9.70 -11.27 8.32
CA ARG A 140 -10.15 -11.51 9.71
C ARG A 140 -9.21 -10.87 10.73
N LEU A 141 -7.90 -10.92 10.49
CA LEU A 141 -6.90 -10.27 11.34
C LEU A 141 -7.04 -8.75 11.32
N HIS A 142 -7.15 -8.14 10.14
CA HIS A 142 -7.30 -6.70 10.02
C HIS A 142 -8.60 -6.18 10.62
N VAL A 143 -9.72 -6.88 10.45
CA VAL A 143 -10.99 -6.53 11.12
C VAL A 143 -10.86 -6.61 12.63
N ARG A 144 -10.20 -7.63 13.17
CA ARG A 144 -9.95 -7.75 14.62
C ARG A 144 -9.09 -6.58 15.13
N GLU A 145 -8.02 -6.27 14.42
CA GLU A 145 -7.13 -5.15 14.77
C GLU A 145 -7.83 -3.79 14.62
N ALA A 146 -8.75 -3.63 13.69
CA ALA A 146 -9.56 -2.42 13.56
C ALA A 146 -10.51 -2.22 14.75
N LEU A 147 -11.01 -3.31 15.36
CA LEU A 147 -11.87 -3.26 16.54
C LEU A 147 -11.08 -3.09 17.84
N GLU A 148 -9.95 -3.78 17.96
CA GLU A 148 -9.10 -3.80 19.16
C GLU A 148 -7.62 -3.67 18.75
N PRO A 149 -7.14 -2.43 18.44
CA PRO A 149 -5.80 -2.23 17.92
C PRO A 149 -4.70 -2.62 18.89
N SER A 150 -3.86 -3.58 18.50
CA SER A 150 -2.63 -3.91 19.23
C SER A 150 -1.57 -2.82 19.06
N ALA A 151 -0.54 -2.84 19.92
CA ALA A 151 0.62 -1.94 19.73
C ALA A 151 1.34 -2.19 18.39
N VAL A 152 1.40 -3.47 17.97
CA VAL A 152 1.99 -3.86 16.68
C VAL A 152 1.20 -3.25 15.51
N PHE A 153 -0.13 -3.32 15.56
CA PHE A 153 -0.96 -2.77 14.50
C PHE A 153 -0.89 -1.24 14.42
N ARG A 154 -0.83 -0.55 15.57
CA ARG A 154 -0.62 0.91 15.58
C ARG A 154 0.66 1.32 14.86
N ASP A 155 1.77 0.60 15.07
CA ASP A 155 3.03 0.84 14.33
C ASP A 155 2.86 0.63 12.80
N VAL A 156 2.08 -0.37 12.38
CA VAL A 156 1.75 -0.61 10.96
C VAL A 156 0.89 0.54 10.40
N VAL A 157 -0.11 1.01 11.16
CA VAL A 157 -0.94 2.16 10.78
C VAL A 157 -0.08 3.39 10.56
N ASP A 158 0.79 3.74 11.52
CA ASP A 158 1.63 4.93 11.45
C ASP A 158 2.62 4.90 10.28
N ARG A 159 3.19 3.73 9.99
CA ARG A 159 4.24 3.61 8.97
C ARG A 159 3.72 3.42 7.55
N ILE A 160 2.55 2.83 7.38
CA ILE A 160 2.06 2.44 6.05
C ILE A 160 0.71 3.10 5.73
N ILE A 161 -0.27 2.98 6.63
CA ILE A 161 -1.64 3.43 6.33
C ILE A 161 -1.73 4.96 6.35
N VAL A 162 -1.12 5.62 7.33
CA VAL A 162 -1.11 7.09 7.43
C VAL A 162 -0.49 7.75 6.20
N PRO A 163 0.69 7.36 5.71
CA PRO A 163 1.24 7.90 4.46
C PRO A 163 0.32 7.72 3.25
N LEU A 164 -0.28 6.54 3.08
CA LEU A 164 -1.21 6.27 1.97
C LEU A 164 -2.48 7.13 2.06
N HIS A 165 -3.06 7.25 3.27
CA HIS A 165 -4.21 8.11 3.52
C HIS A 165 -3.89 9.58 3.21
N ASN A 166 -2.73 10.07 3.65
CA ASN A 166 -2.30 11.44 3.40
C ASN A 166 -2.05 11.70 1.91
N ALA A 167 -1.51 10.75 1.17
CA ALA A 167 -1.33 10.86 -0.28
C ALA A 167 -2.68 10.95 -1.00
N LEU A 168 -3.68 10.12 -0.62
CA LEU A 168 -5.04 10.22 -1.14
C LEU A 168 -5.69 11.56 -0.77
N ALA A 169 -5.56 12.01 0.47
CA ALA A 169 -6.09 13.30 0.91
C ALA A 169 -5.45 14.46 0.14
N ALA A 170 -4.16 14.40 -0.15
CA ALA A 170 -3.47 15.40 -0.97
C ALA A 170 -3.98 15.41 -2.43
N LEU A 171 -4.22 14.22 -3.02
CA LEU A 171 -4.84 14.10 -4.34
C LEU A 171 -6.22 14.77 -4.37
N LEU A 172 -7.07 14.45 -3.39
CA LEU A 172 -8.43 15.01 -3.28
C LEU A 172 -8.41 16.53 -3.05
N ALA A 173 -7.54 17.02 -2.14
CA ALA A 173 -7.36 18.44 -1.90
C ALA A 173 -6.98 19.19 -3.18
N ARG A 174 -5.97 18.69 -3.91
CA ARG A 174 -5.53 19.28 -5.19
C ARG A 174 -6.67 19.34 -6.19
N HIS A 175 -7.46 18.28 -6.30
CA HIS A 175 -8.60 18.25 -7.23
C HIS A 175 -9.74 19.20 -6.81
N CYS A 176 -9.91 19.41 -5.50
CA CYS A 176 -10.84 20.41 -4.96
C CYS A 176 -10.30 21.85 -4.99
N GLY A 177 -9.11 22.10 -5.56
CA GLY A 177 -8.50 23.43 -5.64
C GLY A 177 -7.95 23.93 -4.29
N LEU A 178 -7.66 23.04 -3.34
CA LEU A 178 -7.16 23.37 -2.02
C LEU A 178 -5.63 23.18 -1.94
N PRO A 179 -4.92 24.04 -1.20
CA PRO A 179 -3.48 23.93 -1.04
C PRO A 179 -3.06 22.75 -0.15
N MET A 180 -3.95 22.29 0.72
CA MET A 180 -3.75 21.16 1.63
C MET A 180 -5.08 20.53 2.03
N ALA A 181 -5.02 19.31 2.54
CA ALA A 181 -6.18 18.62 3.08
C ALA A 181 -6.64 19.29 4.39
N ASP A 182 -7.94 19.49 4.51
CA ASP A 182 -8.63 19.88 5.73
C ASP A 182 -9.51 18.73 6.25
N GLU A 183 -10.25 18.94 7.33
CA GLU A 183 -11.12 17.92 7.91
C GLU A 183 -12.12 17.34 6.90
N GLY A 184 -12.74 18.18 6.05
CA GLY A 184 -13.70 17.74 5.03
C GLY A 184 -13.03 16.84 3.98
N ILE A 185 -11.81 17.15 3.58
CA ILE A 185 -11.04 16.31 2.65
C ILE A 185 -10.65 14.97 3.30
N HIS A 186 -10.30 14.94 4.58
CA HIS A 186 -10.06 13.68 5.28
C HIS A 186 -11.34 12.82 5.37
N GLN A 187 -12.50 13.43 5.64
CA GLN A 187 -13.79 12.72 5.62
C GLN A 187 -14.10 12.18 4.22
N LEU A 188 -13.84 12.96 3.17
CA LEU A 188 -13.99 12.51 1.78
C LEU A 188 -13.07 11.34 1.45
N ALA A 189 -11.80 11.37 1.91
CA ALA A 189 -10.86 10.27 1.74
C ALA A 189 -11.34 8.98 2.42
N PHE A 190 -11.89 9.08 3.64
CA PHE A 190 -12.53 7.95 4.32
C PHE A 190 -13.74 7.42 3.55
N ALA A 191 -14.59 8.29 3.01
CA ALA A 191 -15.76 7.86 2.23
C ALA A 191 -15.34 7.09 0.97
N VAL A 192 -14.34 7.58 0.23
CA VAL A 192 -13.80 6.94 -0.97
C VAL A 192 -13.22 5.57 -0.66
N THR A 193 -12.38 5.45 0.38
CA THR A 193 -11.78 4.16 0.75
C THR A 193 -12.79 3.19 1.35
N ALA A 194 -13.78 3.68 2.11
CA ALA A 194 -14.84 2.84 2.70
C ALA A 194 -15.65 2.12 1.65
N MET A 195 -15.99 2.77 0.52
CA MET A 195 -16.75 2.14 -0.56
C MET A 195 -16.05 0.89 -1.10
N ALA A 196 -14.73 0.91 -1.26
CA ALA A 196 -13.96 -0.24 -1.76
C ALA A 196 -13.68 -1.27 -0.64
N ASN A 197 -13.40 -0.79 0.58
CA ASN A 197 -13.12 -1.66 1.71
C ASN A 197 -14.34 -2.51 2.10
N ASP A 198 -15.56 -2.03 1.90
CA ASP A 198 -16.78 -2.80 2.19
C ASP A 198 -16.85 -4.07 1.34
N TYR A 199 -16.38 -4.07 0.10
CA TYR A 199 -16.29 -5.28 -0.72
C TYR A 199 -15.37 -6.34 -0.09
N CYS A 200 -14.33 -5.93 0.62
CA CYS A 200 -13.48 -6.83 1.37
C CYS A 200 -14.18 -7.37 2.62
N VAL A 201 -14.78 -6.49 3.41
CA VAL A 201 -15.38 -6.83 4.72
C VAL A 201 -16.70 -7.58 4.54
N SER A 202 -17.56 -7.12 3.63
CA SER A 202 -18.92 -7.61 3.45
C SER A 202 -19.05 -8.65 2.34
N ARG A 203 -17.95 -9.24 1.87
CA ARG A 203 -17.92 -10.16 0.72
C ARG A 203 -18.98 -11.25 0.76
N GLU A 204 -19.15 -11.92 1.89
CA GLU A 204 -20.16 -13.01 2.01
C GLU A 204 -21.59 -12.45 1.98
N PHE A 205 -21.82 -11.26 2.56
CA PHE A 205 -23.12 -10.58 2.44
C PHE A 205 -23.43 -10.22 0.99
N ILE A 206 -22.45 -9.68 0.26
CA ILE A 206 -22.63 -9.34 -1.16
C ILE A 206 -22.98 -10.58 -1.98
N ARG A 207 -22.32 -11.71 -1.71
CA ARG A 207 -22.63 -12.99 -2.38
C ARG A 207 -24.03 -13.52 -2.09
N LEU A 208 -24.56 -13.25 -0.89
CA LEU A 208 -25.89 -13.66 -0.48
C LEU A 208 -26.97 -12.72 -1.00
N LEU A 209 -26.74 -11.41 -0.92
CA LEU A 209 -27.73 -10.38 -1.25
C LEU A 209 -27.79 -10.07 -2.75
N ALA A 210 -26.64 -10.03 -3.41
CA ALA A 210 -26.51 -9.63 -4.82
C ALA A 210 -25.39 -10.41 -5.53
N PRO A 211 -25.52 -11.75 -5.66
CA PRO A 211 -24.45 -12.60 -6.19
C PRO A 211 -24.03 -12.22 -7.61
N GLN A 212 -24.90 -11.60 -8.40
CA GLN A 212 -24.61 -11.13 -9.75
C GLN A 212 -23.52 -10.06 -9.80
N VAL A 213 -23.33 -9.30 -8.72
CA VAL A 213 -22.29 -8.23 -8.64
C VAL A 213 -20.89 -8.81 -8.72
N VAL A 214 -20.66 -9.99 -8.13
CA VAL A 214 -19.32 -10.60 -7.99
C VAL A 214 -19.12 -11.84 -8.87
N LYS A 215 -20.14 -12.30 -9.60
CA LYS A 215 -20.04 -13.49 -10.45
C LYS A 215 -19.72 -13.19 -11.91
N HIS A 216 -19.81 -11.92 -12.32
CA HIS A 216 -19.48 -11.54 -13.68
C HIS A 216 -17.97 -11.72 -13.95
N PRO A 217 -17.57 -12.16 -15.15
CA PRO A 217 -16.16 -12.31 -15.50
C PRO A 217 -15.35 -11.01 -15.31
N ASP A 218 -15.97 -9.87 -15.63
CA ASP A 218 -15.37 -8.54 -15.52
C ASP A 218 -15.82 -7.81 -14.25
N ALA A 219 -16.20 -8.54 -13.19
CA ALA A 219 -16.74 -7.94 -11.96
C ALA A 219 -15.81 -6.90 -11.34
N ALA A 220 -14.49 -7.17 -11.35
CA ALA A 220 -13.50 -6.25 -10.80
C ALA A 220 -13.54 -4.88 -11.51
N ASP A 221 -13.51 -4.90 -12.85
CA ASP A 221 -13.52 -3.68 -13.65
C ASP A 221 -14.85 -2.94 -13.53
N CYS A 222 -15.97 -3.65 -13.60
CA CYS A 222 -17.29 -3.07 -13.42
C CYS A 222 -17.47 -2.40 -12.05
N ILE A 223 -16.96 -3.02 -10.97
CA ILE A 223 -17.03 -2.46 -9.62
C ILE A 223 -16.13 -1.23 -9.53
N VAL A 224 -14.87 -1.33 -9.98
CA VAL A 224 -13.92 -0.21 -9.94
C VAL A 224 -14.45 1.00 -10.71
N ASP A 225 -14.98 0.81 -11.91
CA ASP A 225 -15.55 1.89 -12.73
C ASP A 225 -16.75 2.56 -12.04
N ARG A 226 -17.62 1.77 -11.43
CA ARG A 226 -18.77 2.29 -10.69
C ARG A 226 -18.36 3.06 -9.45
N LEU A 227 -17.42 2.54 -8.68
CA LEU A 227 -16.92 3.21 -7.49
C LEU A 227 -16.15 4.49 -7.84
N ALA A 228 -15.38 4.50 -8.93
CA ALA A 228 -14.72 5.70 -9.42
C ALA A 228 -15.74 6.78 -9.79
N GLY A 229 -16.84 6.42 -10.48
CA GLY A 229 -17.93 7.33 -10.75
C GLY A 229 -18.59 7.90 -9.49
N TYR A 230 -18.76 7.08 -8.45
CA TYR A 230 -19.27 7.56 -7.15
C TYR A 230 -18.27 8.50 -6.47
N ALA A 231 -16.97 8.18 -6.48
CA ALA A 231 -15.95 9.06 -5.92
C ALA A 231 -15.91 10.42 -6.63
N THR A 232 -16.01 10.44 -7.97
CA THR A 232 -16.10 11.67 -8.75
C THR A 232 -17.34 12.50 -8.39
N ALA A 233 -18.48 11.85 -8.17
CA ALA A 233 -19.72 12.54 -7.73
C ALA A 233 -19.58 13.11 -6.30
N LEU A 234 -18.94 12.39 -5.38
CA LEU A 234 -18.65 12.88 -4.02
C LEU A 234 -17.75 14.11 -4.05
N VAL A 235 -16.70 14.09 -4.86
CA VAL A 235 -15.78 15.22 -5.04
C VAL A 235 -16.51 16.43 -5.64
N ALA A 236 -17.34 16.23 -6.65
CA ALA A 236 -18.14 17.30 -7.24
C ALA A 236 -19.10 17.92 -6.20
N HIS A 237 -19.69 17.10 -5.34
CA HIS A 237 -20.54 17.56 -4.23
C HIS A 237 -19.76 18.42 -3.23
N GLU A 238 -18.57 17.98 -2.87
CA GLU A 238 -17.67 18.70 -1.94
C GLU A 238 -17.27 20.07 -2.50
N ILE A 239 -16.87 20.15 -3.77
CA ILE A 239 -16.55 21.41 -4.47
C ILE A 239 -17.75 22.36 -4.43
N ALA A 240 -18.92 21.90 -4.87
CA ALA A 240 -20.15 22.71 -4.88
C ALA A 240 -20.56 23.16 -3.46
N GLY A 241 -20.34 22.33 -2.44
CA GLY A 241 -20.58 22.67 -1.03
C GLY A 241 -19.72 23.84 -0.56
N ARG A 242 -18.42 23.80 -0.89
CA ARG A 242 -17.44 24.84 -0.57
C ARG A 242 -17.74 26.17 -1.27
N GLU A 243 -18.11 26.13 -2.54
CA GLU A 243 -18.50 27.32 -3.30
C GLU A 243 -19.74 27.99 -2.68
N ARG A 244 -20.74 27.21 -2.29
CA ARG A 244 -21.94 27.75 -1.59
C ARG A 244 -21.58 28.39 -0.24
N GLY A 245 -20.71 27.74 0.56
CA GLY A 245 -20.23 28.26 1.83
C GLY A 245 -19.48 29.58 1.68
N ALA A 246 -18.58 29.67 0.71
CA ALA A 246 -17.84 30.88 0.39
C ALA A 246 -18.76 32.02 -0.03
N ALA A 247 -19.76 31.73 -0.87
CA ALA A 247 -20.74 32.72 -1.31
C ALA A 247 -21.61 33.29 -0.16
N VAL A 248 -21.98 32.44 0.81
CA VAL A 248 -22.70 32.87 2.02
C VAL A 248 -21.82 33.77 2.88
N THR A 249 -20.58 33.41 3.10
CA THR A 249 -19.62 34.20 3.90
C THR A 249 -19.38 35.56 3.27
N LEU A 250 -19.20 35.64 1.97
CA LEU A 250 -19.01 36.92 1.25
C LEU A 250 -20.25 37.84 1.36
N ARG A 251 -21.46 37.30 1.23
CA ARG A 251 -22.72 38.06 1.38
C ARG A 251 -22.85 38.61 2.80
N SER A 252 -22.57 37.79 3.82
CA SER A 252 -22.60 38.24 5.22
C SER A 252 -21.58 39.33 5.51
N ALA A 253 -20.35 39.21 4.99
CA ALA A 253 -19.30 40.21 5.13
C ALA A 253 -19.66 41.53 4.40
N SER A 254 -20.36 41.47 3.26
CA SER A 254 -20.81 42.62 2.52
C SER A 254 -21.94 43.36 3.24
N ALA A 255 -22.90 42.62 3.82
CA ALA A 255 -24.02 43.18 4.61
C ALA A 255 -23.50 43.93 5.85
N LEU A 256 -22.51 43.35 6.57
CA LEU A 256 -21.88 43.99 7.74
C LEU A 256 -21.11 45.27 7.38
N ARG A 257 -20.54 45.39 6.17
CA ARG A 257 -19.91 46.62 5.69
C ARG A 257 -20.89 47.68 5.25
N GLY A 258 -22.02 47.28 4.67
CA GLY A 258 -23.12 48.19 4.30
C GLY A 258 -23.75 48.91 5.51
N ASP A 259 -23.95 48.17 6.61
CA ASP A 259 -24.50 48.71 7.85
C ASP A 259 -23.55 49.74 8.53
N ARG A 260 -22.25 49.55 8.44
CA ARG A 260 -21.24 50.50 8.98
C ARG A 260 -21.16 51.77 8.16
N ALA A 261 -21.46 51.76 6.90
CA ALA A 261 -21.48 52.98 6.05
C ALA A 261 -22.72 53.83 6.30
N HIS A 262 -23.83 53.28 6.79
CA HIS A 262 -25.07 54.01 7.07
C HIS A 262 -25.07 54.68 8.47
N THR A 263 -24.19 54.26 9.40
CA THR A 263 -24.11 54.82 10.76
C THR A 263 -23.17 56.03 10.89
N GLN A 264 -22.47 56.46 9.82
CA GLN A 264 -21.72 57.69 9.77
C GLN A 264 -22.44 58.76 8.94
N GLY A 265 -23.65 59.15 9.36
CA GLY A 265 -24.34 60.35 8.90
C GLY A 265 -23.72 61.60 9.53
N PRO A 266 -23.76 62.75 8.85
CA PRO A 266 -22.97 63.91 9.20
C PRO A 266 -23.53 64.59 10.47
N ASN A 267 -22.73 64.64 11.49
CA ASN A 267 -22.93 65.53 12.64
C ASN A 267 -22.67 66.93 12.17
N ALA A 268 -23.73 67.59 11.65
CA ALA A 268 -23.69 69.00 11.21
C ALA A 268 -23.56 69.90 12.43
N ARG A 269 -22.49 70.63 12.43
CA ARG A 269 -22.23 71.86 13.19
C ARG A 269 -23.47 72.70 13.35
N ASN A 270 -23.71 73.13 14.53
CA ASN A 270 -24.24 74.47 14.76
C ASN A 270 -23.61 75.07 16.01
N SER A 271 -22.62 75.92 15.76
CA SER A 271 -22.19 76.98 16.63
C SER A 271 -22.89 78.21 16.11
N THR A 272 -23.58 78.95 16.94
CA THR A 272 -23.49 80.41 16.98
C THR A 272 -24.43 80.96 18.05
N SER A 273 -23.90 81.76 18.82
CA SER A 273 -24.22 82.96 19.58
C SER A 273 -24.25 82.83 21.06
#